data_23ee42a3a0f65831ff852ed818021715
#
_entry.id   23ee42a3a0f65831ff852ed818021715
#
_cell.length_a   1.000
_cell.length_b   1.000
_cell.length_c   1.000
_cell.angle_alpha   90.00
_cell.angle_beta   90.00
_cell.angle_gamma   90.00
#
_symmetry.space_group_name_H-M   'P 1'
#
loop_
_entity.id
_entity.type
_entity.pdbx_description
1 polymer ?
#
loop_
_entity_poly.entity_id
_entity_poly.type
_entity_poly.pdbx_seq_one_letter_code
_entity_poly.pdbx_strand_id
1 'polypeptide(L)'
;MDTQSSKSSAVPSIAAEAVLVSSQFDTTDATVVKGYDFNDGIDYHKLLMSYTNSGFSATSFGLCVQEINKMIDKKLEKTVAEIEDVDDATGRRKSNCTIFLGYTSNLISCGTRETLRYLVEHNMVDCVVVTAGGVEEDLIKCLADTYMGSFELSGRDLRKQGVNRIGNLLVPNDNYCKFQDWIMPILDQLLEEQKQQGVSWTPSKVIHRLGKEIDDESSVNYWCYKNNIPVFSPALTDGSIGDMLNFHSYRNPGLVIDLVDDIKKMNSQSTFAAHTGMIILGGGVVKHHICNANLMKWS
;
A
#
# COMPACT_ATOMS: atom_id res chain seq x y z
N MET A 1 13.32 -82.47 -8.98
CA MET A 1 14.00 -81.18 -8.71
C MET A 1 13.54 -80.18 -9.77
N ASP A 2 12.45 -79.49 -9.49
CA ASP A 2 11.88 -78.51 -10.41
C ASP A 2 12.50 -77.16 -10.14
N THR A 3 13.27 -76.64 -11.09
CA THR A 3 13.81 -75.27 -11.09
C THR A 3 12.70 -74.32 -11.54
N GLN A 4 12.06 -73.70 -10.59
CA GLN A 4 11.18 -72.56 -10.86
C GLN A 4 12.03 -71.44 -11.41
N SER A 5 11.93 -71.21 -12.72
CA SER A 5 12.38 -69.98 -13.39
C SER A 5 11.53 -68.84 -12.93
N SER A 6 12.11 -67.91 -12.13
CA SER A 6 11.48 -66.60 -11.80
C SER A 6 11.37 -65.82 -13.09
N LYS A 7 10.16 -65.75 -13.65
CA LYS A 7 9.85 -64.74 -14.71
C LYS A 7 9.94 -63.34 -14.07
N SER A 8 11.02 -62.66 -14.35
CA SER A 8 11.10 -61.18 -14.19
C SER A 8 9.97 -60.58 -15.03
N SER A 9 8.95 -60.03 -14.41
CA SER A 9 7.90 -59.28 -15.10
C SER A 9 8.50 -57.99 -15.61
N ALA A 10 8.85 -57.95 -16.89
CA ALA A 10 9.26 -56.70 -17.54
C ALA A 10 8.11 -55.70 -17.47
N VAL A 11 8.44 -54.47 -17.17
CA VAL A 11 7.46 -53.35 -17.19
C VAL A 11 6.80 -53.30 -18.58
N PRO A 12 5.48 -53.28 -18.70
CA PRO A 12 4.82 -53.13 -20.00
C PRO A 12 5.37 -51.92 -20.78
N SER A 13 5.70 -52.13 -22.05
CA SER A 13 6.29 -51.06 -22.90
C SER A 13 5.46 -49.78 -22.91
N ILE A 14 4.13 -49.93 -22.93
CA ILE A 14 3.19 -48.81 -22.90
C ILE A 14 3.32 -47.93 -21.61
N ALA A 15 3.64 -48.57 -20.48
CA ALA A 15 3.86 -47.87 -19.22
C ALA A 15 5.25 -47.22 -19.18
N ALA A 16 6.25 -47.87 -19.73
CA ALA A 16 7.60 -47.30 -19.85
C ALA A 16 7.61 -46.12 -20.81
N GLU A 17 6.95 -46.21 -21.95
CA GLU A 17 6.80 -45.14 -22.93
C GLU A 17 6.03 -43.93 -22.39
N ALA A 18 5.05 -44.14 -21.50
CA ALA A 18 4.28 -43.06 -20.88
C ALA A 18 5.08 -42.26 -19.82
N VAL A 19 6.05 -42.90 -19.16
CA VAL A 19 6.73 -42.30 -17.97
C VAL A 19 8.23 -42.07 -18.24
N LEU A 20 8.89 -42.92 -19.03
CA LEU A 20 10.34 -42.90 -19.22
C LEU A 20 10.75 -42.34 -20.58
N VAL A 21 10.03 -41.36 -21.08
CA VAL A 21 10.41 -40.63 -22.30
C VAL A 21 11.56 -39.68 -21.99
N SER A 22 12.65 -39.78 -22.74
CA SER A 22 13.77 -38.87 -22.62
C SER A 22 13.36 -37.43 -22.94
N SER A 23 13.67 -36.51 -22.04
CA SER A 23 13.41 -35.09 -22.25
C SER A 23 14.32 -34.55 -23.35
N GLN A 24 13.74 -33.67 -24.22
CA GLN A 24 14.48 -32.88 -25.19
C GLN A 24 14.60 -31.42 -24.73
N PHE A 25 14.31 -31.14 -23.43
CA PHE A 25 14.37 -29.83 -22.85
C PHE A 25 15.83 -29.33 -22.76
N ASP A 26 16.12 -28.19 -23.38
CA ASP A 26 17.42 -27.54 -23.25
C ASP A 26 17.54 -26.87 -21.88
N THR A 27 18.52 -27.29 -21.11
CA THR A 27 18.80 -26.81 -19.76
C THR A 27 19.92 -25.78 -19.68
N THR A 28 20.49 -25.37 -20.82
CA THR A 28 21.68 -24.49 -20.86
C THR A 28 21.47 -23.17 -20.11
N ASP A 29 20.28 -22.57 -20.29
CA ASP A 29 19.91 -21.29 -19.65
C ASP A 29 18.83 -21.48 -18.56
N ALA A 30 18.52 -22.71 -18.18
CA ALA A 30 17.47 -22.99 -17.22
C ALA A 30 17.93 -22.76 -15.77
N THR A 31 17.13 -22.02 -15.01
CA THR A 31 17.38 -21.79 -13.59
C THR A 31 17.02 -23.03 -12.79
N VAL A 32 17.99 -23.53 -12.02
CA VAL A 32 17.78 -24.69 -11.14
C VAL A 32 17.01 -24.29 -9.89
N VAL A 33 15.98 -25.07 -9.56
CA VAL A 33 15.21 -24.88 -8.32
C VAL A 33 16.10 -25.19 -7.12
N LYS A 34 16.28 -24.21 -6.23
CA LYS A 34 17.06 -24.35 -5.01
C LYS A 34 16.57 -23.36 -3.97
N GLY A 35 16.29 -23.82 -2.75
CA GLY A 35 15.99 -22.96 -1.60
C GLY A 35 17.23 -22.48 -0.85
N TYR A 36 17.02 -21.65 0.17
CA TYR A 36 18.07 -21.18 1.06
C TYR A 36 18.59 -22.33 1.96
N ASP A 37 19.90 -22.43 2.12
CA ASP A 37 20.51 -23.40 3.04
C ASP A 37 20.77 -22.71 4.39
N PHE A 38 20.00 -23.07 5.41
CA PHE A 38 20.12 -22.53 6.75
C PHE A 38 21.39 -23.02 7.50
N ASN A 39 22.14 -24.00 6.97
CA ASN A 39 23.43 -24.39 7.50
C ASN A 39 24.50 -23.30 7.31
N ASP A 40 24.28 -22.40 6.34
CA ASP A 40 25.13 -21.22 6.10
C ASP A 40 24.87 -20.09 7.11
N GLY A 41 24.01 -20.29 8.11
CA GLY A 41 23.56 -19.27 9.06
C GLY A 41 22.39 -18.45 8.51
N ILE A 42 22.00 -17.37 9.23
CA ILE A 42 20.88 -16.51 8.85
C ILE A 42 21.42 -15.24 8.18
N ASP A 43 21.15 -15.11 6.88
CA ASP A 43 21.40 -13.91 6.08
C ASP A 43 20.09 -13.56 5.37
N TYR A 44 19.40 -12.52 5.85
CA TYR A 44 18.10 -12.11 5.30
C TYR A 44 18.18 -11.69 3.83
N HIS A 45 19.26 -11.06 3.40
CA HIS A 45 19.42 -10.68 2.00
C HIS A 45 19.49 -11.93 1.11
N LYS A 46 20.35 -12.87 1.43
CA LYS A 46 20.48 -14.13 0.70
C LYS A 46 19.20 -14.96 0.73
N LEU A 47 18.52 -15.00 1.89
CA LEU A 47 17.22 -15.65 2.03
C LEU A 47 16.19 -15.08 1.05
N LEU A 48 16.01 -13.75 1.03
CA LEU A 48 15.05 -13.09 0.14
C LEU A 48 15.41 -13.27 -1.34
N MET A 49 16.70 -13.21 -1.67
CA MET A 49 17.17 -13.45 -3.04
C MET A 49 16.97 -14.89 -3.49
N SER A 50 17.09 -15.87 -2.59
CA SER A 50 16.88 -17.29 -2.91
C SER A 50 15.43 -17.62 -3.31
N TYR A 51 14.48 -16.77 -2.95
CA TYR A 51 13.07 -16.97 -3.33
C TYR A 51 12.86 -16.95 -4.84
N THR A 52 13.70 -16.28 -5.61
CA THR A 52 13.63 -16.30 -7.09
C THR A 52 13.74 -17.73 -7.65
N ASN A 53 14.48 -18.60 -6.96
CA ASN A 53 14.75 -19.97 -7.37
C ASN A 53 13.95 -21.02 -6.58
N SER A 54 13.09 -20.59 -5.64
CA SER A 54 12.37 -21.53 -4.75
C SER A 54 11.13 -22.14 -5.38
N GLY A 55 10.61 -21.57 -6.46
CA GLY A 55 9.39 -22.04 -7.14
C GLY A 55 8.11 -21.46 -6.55
N PHE A 56 6.98 -21.72 -7.21
CA PHE A 56 5.63 -21.27 -6.84
C PHE A 56 5.58 -19.73 -6.56
N SER A 57 4.77 -19.32 -5.59
CA SER A 57 4.63 -17.90 -5.22
C SER A 57 5.91 -17.29 -4.63
N ALA A 58 6.83 -18.08 -4.10
CA ALA A 58 8.11 -17.60 -3.62
C ALA A 58 8.93 -16.97 -4.75
N THR A 59 8.93 -17.55 -5.94
CA THR A 59 9.58 -16.97 -7.12
C THR A 59 9.00 -15.59 -7.46
N SER A 60 7.67 -15.45 -7.46
CA SER A 60 7.02 -14.17 -7.71
C SER A 60 7.40 -13.14 -6.66
N PHE A 61 7.47 -13.55 -5.38
CA PHE A 61 7.92 -12.66 -4.30
C PHE A 61 9.39 -12.24 -4.49
N GLY A 62 10.29 -13.17 -4.82
CA GLY A 62 11.69 -12.86 -5.09
C GLY A 62 11.86 -11.88 -6.27
N LEU A 63 11.07 -12.04 -7.33
CA LEU A 63 11.03 -11.09 -8.44
C LEU A 63 10.55 -9.69 -8.00
N CYS A 64 9.52 -9.62 -7.14
CA CYS A 64 9.08 -8.35 -6.56
C CYS A 64 10.19 -7.66 -5.76
N VAL A 65 10.96 -8.42 -4.96
CA VAL A 65 12.12 -7.88 -4.22
C VAL A 65 13.16 -7.29 -5.19
N GLN A 66 13.45 -7.99 -6.29
CA GLN A 66 14.38 -7.48 -7.32
C GLN A 66 13.88 -6.18 -7.96
N GLU A 67 12.59 -6.11 -8.31
CA GLU A 67 12.01 -4.90 -8.88
C GLU A 67 12.04 -3.72 -7.89
N ILE A 68 11.75 -3.96 -6.61
CA ILE A 68 11.85 -2.91 -5.58
C ILE A 68 13.29 -2.42 -5.45
N ASN A 69 14.29 -3.31 -5.45
CA ASN A 69 15.69 -2.92 -5.43
C ASN A 69 16.06 -2.03 -6.64
N LYS A 70 15.61 -2.40 -7.85
CA LYS A 70 15.81 -1.56 -9.05
C LYS A 70 15.17 -0.16 -8.91
N MET A 71 13.98 -0.07 -8.30
CA MET A 71 13.34 1.22 -8.03
C MET A 71 14.18 2.07 -7.07
N ILE A 72 14.71 1.45 -6.00
CA ILE A 72 15.54 2.13 -5.00
C ILE A 72 16.87 2.58 -5.64
N ASP A 73 17.55 1.70 -6.35
CA ASP A 73 18.81 2.00 -7.04
C ASP A 73 18.59 3.19 -8.00
N LYS A 74 17.50 3.14 -8.80
CA LYS A 74 17.16 4.22 -9.71
C LYS A 74 16.83 5.54 -9.01
N LYS A 75 16.19 5.47 -7.85
CA LYS A 75 15.89 6.64 -7.02
C LYS A 75 17.15 7.28 -6.43
N LEU A 76 18.15 6.46 -6.08
CA LEU A 76 19.42 6.89 -5.48
C LEU A 76 20.45 7.35 -6.52
N GLU A 77 20.26 7.07 -7.81
CA GLU A 77 21.10 7.60 -8.86
C GLU A 77 21.11 9.13 -8.83
N LYS A 78 22.29 9.74 -9.01
CA LYS A 78 22.40 11.19 -9.13
C LYS A 78 21.67 11.66 -10.37
N THR A 79 20.79 12.62 -10.20
CA THR A 79 20.10 13.26 -11.31
C THR A 79 21.10 13.98 -12.20
N VAL A 80 21.27 13.54 -13.43
CA VAL A 80 22.21 14.12 -14.44
C VAL A 80 21.57 15.27 -15.22
N ALA A 81 20.46 15.80 -14.86
CA ALA A 81 19.93 17.04 -15.40
C ALA A 81 19.05 17.70 -14.34
N GLU A 82 19.22 18.98 -14.18
CA GLU A 82 18.17 19.89 -13.74
C GLU A 82 17.00 19.69 -14.71
N ILE A 83 16.09 18.77 -14.36
CA ILE A 83 14.78 18.74 -14.99
C ILE A 83 14.21 20.10 -14.62
N GLU A 84 14.08 20.96 -15.64
CA GLU A 84 13.48 22.27 -15.50
C GLU A 84 12.26 22.17 -14.60
N ASP A 85 12.15 23.06 -13.61
CA ASP A 85 11.04 23.11 -12.68
C ASP A 85 9.73 23.27 -13.46
N VAL A 86 9.17 22.13 -13.86
CA VAL A 86 7.81 22.13 -14.35
C VAL A 86 6.92 22.24 -13.14
N ASP A 87 6.61 23.48 -12.81
CA ASP A 87 5.61 23.92 -11.88
C ASP A 87 5.67 23.28 -10.48
N ASP A 88 6.29 23.98 -9.55
CA ASP A 88 6.36 23.66 -8.11
C ASP A 88 4.96 23.52 -7.46
N ALA A 89 3.90 23.95 -8.18
CA ALA A 89 2.50 23.80 -7.80
C ALA A 89 2.04 22.33 -7.68
N THR A 90 2.78 21.37 -8.24
CA THR A 90 2.41 19.94 -8.15
C THR A 90 2.87 19.28 -6.84
N GLY A 91 3.77 19.92 -6.08
CA GLY A 91 4.35 19.36 -4.86
C GLY A 91 5.16 18.08 -5.11
N ARG A 92 5.59 17.83 -6.35
CA ARG A 92 6.36 16.66 -6.72
C ARG A 92 7.79 16.77 -6.17
N ARG A 93 8.25 15.70 -5.53
CA ARG A 93 9.64 15.61 -5.09
C ARG A 93 10.57 15.35 -6.28
N LYS A 94 11.68 16.07 -6.34
CA LYS A 94 12.72 15.82 -7.34
C LYS A 94 13.45 14.52 -6.98
N SER A 95 13.22 13.46 -7.75
CA SER A 95 13.96 12.21 -7.68
C SER A 95 14.05 11.58 -9.05
N ASN A 96 15.07 10.75 -9.27
CA ASN A 96 15.24 10.08 -10.55
C ASN A 96 14.21 8.95 -10.77
N CYS A 97 13.55 8.50 -9.71
CA CYS A 97 12.43 7.57 -9.76
C CYS A 97 11.35 7.99 -8.75
N THR A 98 10.17 8.32 -9.22
CA THR A 98 9.00 8.56 -8.36
C THR A 98 8.36 7.24 -7.99
N ILE A 99 8.43 6.87 -6.71
CA ILE A 99 7.88 5.61 -6.20
C ILE A 99 6.50 5.85 -5.61
N PHE A 100 5.47 5.28 -6.24
CA PHE A 100 4.10 5.27 -5.76
C PHE A 100 3.89 4.11 -4.79
N LEU A 101 3.34 4.39 -3.62
CA LEU A 101 2.90 3.40 -2.64
C LEU A 101 1.37 3.40 -2.60
N GLY A 102 0.77 2.27 -2.93
CA GLY A 102 -0.68 2.07 -2.83
C GLY A 102 -1.03 1.00 -1.80
N TYR A 103 -2.02 1.27 -0.94
CA TYR A 103 -2.51 0.25 0.01
C TYR A 103 -3.97 0.46 0.39
N THR A 104 -4.61 -0.64 0.83
CA THR A 104 -5.99 -0.63 1.31
C THR A 104 -6.04 -0.50 2.84
N SER A 105 -7.17 -0.04 3.37
CA SER A 105 -7.36 0.35 4.79
C SER A 105 -6.96 -0.72 5.81
N ASN A 106 -7.27 -1.98 5.55
CA ASN A 106 -6.97 -3.07 6.48
C ASN A 106 -5.47 -3.28 6.74
N LEU A 107 -4.58 -2.77 5.88
CA LEU A 107 -3.13 -2.76 6.13
C LEU A 107 -2.71 -1.70 7.17
N ILE A 108 -3.54 -0.68 7.36
CA ILE A 108 -3.40 0.30 8.46
C ILE A 108 -4.03 -0.22 9.74
N SER A 109 -5.16 -0.93 9.64
CA SER A 109 -5.82 -1.51 10.81
C SER A 109 -4.92 -2.52 11.52
N CYS A 110 -4.10 -3.28 10.80
CA CYS A 110 -3.16 -4.27 11.35
C CYS A 110 -1.73 -3.70 11.53
N GLY A 111 -0.82 -4.52 12.05
CA GLY A 111 0.58 -4.16 12.35
C GLY A 111 1.46 -3.82 11.13
N THR A 112 0.95 -3.93 9.91
CA THR A 112 1.65 -3.44 8.71
C THR A 112 1.75 -1.91 8.69
N ARG A 113 0.91 -1.22 9.49
CA ARG A 113 0.96 0.24 9.68
C ARG A 113 2.37 0.74 10.00
N GLU A 114 3.08 0.07 10.90
CA GLU A 114 4.44 0.46 11.31
C GLU A 114 5.44 0.36 10.16
N THR A 115 5.28 -0.63 9.28
CA THR A 115 6.10 -0.75 8.07
C THR A 115 5.80 0.40 7.09
N LEU A 116 4.52 0.71 6.86
CA LEU A 116 4.11 1.81 5.99
C LEU A 116 4.60 3.16 6.55
N ARG A 117 4.49 3.36 7.88
CA ARG A 117 5.04 4.54 8.55
C ARG A 117 6.54 4.67 8.30
N TYR A 118 7.29 3.60 8.49
CA TYR A 118 8.75 3.59 8.26
C TYR A 118 9.11 4.02 6.82
N LEU A 119 8.37 3.55 5.81
CA LEU A 119 8.62 3.92 4.42
C LEU A 119 8.44 5.41 4.15
N VAL A 120 7.39 6.02 4.71
CA VAL A 120 7.14 7.46 4.53
C VAL A 120 8.00 8.32 5.44
N GLU A 121 8.31 7.89 6.66
CA GLU A 121 9.22 8.55 7.60
C GLU A 121 10.62 8.73 6.99
N HIS A 122 11.14 7.69 6.35
CA HIS A 122 12.46 7.70 5.74
C HIS A 122 12.49 8.10 4.26
N ASN A 123 11.41 8.66 3.75
CA ASN A 123 11.32 9.14 2.36
C ASN A 123 11.62 8.06 1.30
N MET A 124 11.30 6.80 1.59
CA MET A 124 11.52 5.70 0.65
C MET A 124 10.53 5.70 -0.51
N VAL A 125 9.38 6.38 -0.33
CA VAL A 125 8.34 6.57 -1.34
C VAL A 125 8.03 8.05 -1.54
N ASP A 126 7.45 8.41 -2.68
CA ASP A 126 7.26 9.80 -3.09
C ASP A 126 5.78 10.21 -3.17
N CYS A 127 4.89 9.25 -3.31
CA CYS A 127 3.46 9.46 -3.46
C CYS A 127 2.69 8.28 -2.85
N VAL A 128 1.67 8.59 -2.06
CA VAL A 128 0.81 7.58 -1.44
C VAL A 128 -0.59 7.65 -2.03
N VAL A 129 -1.17 6.48 -2.33
CA VAL A 129 -2.59 6.35 -2.70
C VAL A 129 -3.24 5.35 -1.76
N VAL A 130 -4.33 5.74 -1.15
CA VAL A 130 -4.97 4.97 -0.09
C VAL A 130 -6.50 5.10 -0.13
N THR A 131 -7.22 4.13 0.40
CA THR A 131 -8.68 4.24 0.63
C THR A 131 -8.98 5.12 1.84
N ALA A 132 -10.19 5.66 1.96
CA ALA A 132 -10.60 6.51 3.08
C ALA A 132 -10.30 5.89 4.44
N GLY A 133 -10.65 4.62 4.63
CA GLY A 133 -10.37 3.89 5.85
C GLY A 133 -8.87 3.82 6.21
N GLY A 134 -7.97 3.86 5.23
CA GLY A 134 -6.53 3.89 5.49
C GLY A 134 -6.03 5.24 5.99
N VAL A 135 -6.75 6.32 5.71
CA VAL A 135 -6.48 7.65 6.30
C VAL A 135 -7.03 7.71 7.72
N GLU A 136 -8.32 7.40 7.89
CA GLU A 136 -9.00 7.55 9.17
C GLU A 136 -8.51 6.58 10.24
N GLU A 137 -8.29 5.31 9.90
CA GLU A 137 -7.81 4.29 10.84
C GLU A 137 -6.41 4.64 11.39
N ASP A 138 -5.54 5.25 10.58
CA ASP A 138 -4.25 5.75 11.04
C ASP A 138 -4.41 6.83 12.11
N LEU A 139 -5.30 7.79 11.89
CA LEU A 139 -5.60 8.88 12.82
C LEU A 139 -6.31 8.37 14.08
N ILE A 140 -7.29 7.48 13.93
CA ILE A 140 -8.01 6.86 15.04
C ILE A 140 -7.05 6.11 15.97
N LYS A 141 -6.08 5.40 15.43
CA LYS A 141 -5.08 4.66 16.22
C LYS A 141 -4.15 5.57 17.03
N CYS A 142 -3.99 6.82 16.65
CA CYS A 142 -3.31 7.82 17.48
C CYS A 142 -4.16 8.30 18.65
N LEU A 143 -5.49 8.19 18.54
CA LEU A 143 -6.43 8.65 19.57
C LEU A 143 -6.86 7.55 20.53
N ALA A 144 -6.88 6.29 20.08
CA ALA A 144 -7.31 5.14 20.89
C ALA A 144 -6.86 3.80 20.24
N ASP A 145 -6.67 2.80 21.10
CA ASP A 145 -6.15 1.49 20.70
C ASP A 145 -7.17 0.64 19.93
N THR A 146 -6.65 -0.19 19.05
CA THR A 146 -7.33 -1.32 18.42
C THR A 146 -6.81 -2.61 19.05
N TYR A 147 -7.68 -3.57 19.33
CA TYR A 147 -7.35 -4.75 20.12
C TYR A 147 -7.38 -6.03 19.29
N MET A 148 -6.62 -7.01 19.72
CA MET A 148 -6.70 -8.37 19.18
C MET A 148 -7.97 -9.07 19.64
N GLY A 149 -8.64 -9.74 18.72
CA GLY A 149 -9.78 -10.59 18.97
C GLY A 149 -9.63 -11.92 18.22
N SER A 150 -10.77 -12.51 17.81
CA SER A 150 -10.80 -13.76 17.04
C SER A 150 -11.76 -13.64 15.87
N PHE A 151 -11.48 -14.40 14.79
CA PHE A 151 -12.38 -14.53 13.65
C PHE A 151 -13.73 -15.19 14.04
N GLU A 152 -13.73 -15.99 15.10
CA GLU A 152 -14.90 -16.73 15.58
C GLU A 152 -15.90 -15.86 16.35
N LEU A 153 -15.53 -14.64 16.73
CA LEU A 153 -16.42 -13.76 17.49
C LEU A 153 -17.61 -13.32 16.63
N SER A 154 -18.80 -13.40 17.23
CA SER A 154 -20.04 -12.97 16.59
C SER A 154 -20.07 -11.44 16.42
N GLY A 155 -20.01 -10.96 15.19
CA GLY A 155 -20.12 -9.52 14.89
C GLY A 155 -21.44 -8.90 15.35
N ARG A 156 -22.55 -9.67 15.37
CA ARG A 156 -23.85 -9.22 15.91
C ARG A 156 -23.77 -8.92 17.41
N ASP A 157 -23.09 -9.79 18.18
CA ASP A 157 -23.03 -9.64 19.64
C ASP A 157 -22.01 -8.57 20.03
N LEU A 158 -20.91 -8.46 19.31
CA LEU A 158 -19.95 -7.37 19.45
C LEU A 158 -20.61 -6.00 19.17
N ARG A 159 -21.43 -5.91 18.12
CA ARG A 159 -22.14 -4.66 17.80
C ARG A 159 -23.08 -4.21 18.91
N LYS A 160 -23.76 -5.14 19.62
CA LYS A 160 -24.59 -4.81 20.81
C LYS A 160 -23.77 -4.23 21.95
N GLN A 161 -22.48 -4.56 22.00
CA GLN A 161 -21.53 -4.08 23.00
C GLN A 161 -20.76 -2.83 22.53
N GLY A 162 -21.11 -2.27 21.37
CA GLY A 162 -20.42 -1.11 20.82
C GLY A 162 -19.01 -1.42 20.32
N VAL A 163 -18.78 -2.62 19.80
CA VAL A 163 -17.46 -3.04 19.28
C VAL A 163 -17.62 -3.46 17.83
N ASN A 164 -16.76 -2.92 16.96
CA ASN A 164 -16.64 -3.33 15.55
C ASN A 164 -15.53 -4.37 15.40
N ARG A 165 -15.71 -5.32 14.46
CA ARG A 165 -14.72 -6.34 14.16
C ARG A 165 -14.26 -6.23 12.71
N ILE A 166 -12.94 -6.11 12.52
CA ILE A 166 -12.27 -6.13 11.22
C ILE A 166 -11.37 -7.38 11.21
N GLY A 167 -11.82 -8.45 10.55
CA GLY A 167 -11.12 -9.73 10.63
C GLY A 167 -11.09 -10.27 12.06
N ASN A 168 -9.89 -10.34 12.65
CA ASN A 168 -9.68 -10.67 14.06
C ASN A 168 -9.29 -9.45 14.92
N LEU A 169 -9.52 -8.23 14.42
CA LEU A 169 -9.26 -7.00 15.15
C LEU A 169 -10.58 -6.43 15.71
N LEU A 170 -10.50 -5.82 16.88
CA LEU A 170 -11.63 -5.21 17.58
C LEU A 170 -11.42 -3.71 17.75
N VAL A 171 -12.38 -2.93 17.27
CA VAL A 171 -12.37 -1.46 17.35
C VAL A 171 -13.58 -1.02 18.18
N PRO A 172 -13.39 -0.51 19.41
CA PRO A 172 -14.48 0.06 20.22
C PRO A 172 -15.12 1.28 19.54
N ASN A 173 -16.43 1.46 19.71
CA ASN A 173 -17.11 2.65 19.18
C ASN A 173 -16.59 3.96 19.82
N ASP A 174 -16.08 3.89 21.04
CA ASP A 174 -15.47 5.05 21.69
C ASP A 174 -14.31 5.64 20.90
N ASN A 175 -13.62 4.83 20.08
CA ASN A 175 -12.57 5.31 19.20
C ASN A 175 -13.14 6.28 18.15
N TYR A 176 -14.31 5.99 17.58
CA TYR A 176 -15.00 6.86 16.63
C TYR A 176 -15.57 8.11 17.30
N CYS A 177 -16.02 8.01 18.57
CA CYS A 177 -16.42 9.19 19.34
C CYS A 177 -15.23 10.16 19.55
N LYS A 178 -14.07 9.63 19.95
CA LYS A 178 -12.84 10.43 20.08
C LYS A 178 -12.41 11.04 18.75
N PHE A 179 -12.54 10.27 17.67
CA PHE A 179 -12.25 10.78 16.32
C PHE A 179 -13.20 11.92 15.92
N GLN A 180 -14.49 11.80 16.23
CA GLN A 180 -15.46 12.87 16.03
C GLN A 180 -15.07 14.14 16.80
N ASP A 181 -14.77 14.00 18.07
CA ASP A 181 -14.42 15.14 18.93
C ASP A 181 -13.15 15.84 18.43
N TRP A 182 -12.20 15.08 17.88
CA TRP A 182 -10.95 15.62 17.34
C TRP A 182 -11.13 16.27 15.97
N ILE A 183 -11.86 15.65 15.04
CA ILE A 183 -11.94 16.12 13.65
C ILE A 183 -12.92 17.28 13.45
N MET A 184 -14.01 17.34 14.22
CA MET A 184 -15.06 18.34 14.00
C MET A 184 -14.56 19.79 14.09
N PRO A 185 -13.74 20.19 15.08
CA PRO A 185 -13.15 21.52 15.11
C PRO A 185 -12.24 21.83 13.91
N ILE A 186 -11.57 20.79 13.37
CA ILE A 186 -10.72 20.95 12.18
C ILE A 186 -11.59 21.23 10.95
N LEU A 187 -12.71 20.51 10.79
CA LEU A 187 -13.66 20.77 9.70
C LEU A 187 -14.25 22.19 9.76
N ASP A 188 -14.53 22.71 10.96
CA ASP A 188 -14.94 24.10 11.15
C ASP A 188 -13.87 25.07 10.64
N GLN A 189 -12.60 24.84 10.96
CA GLN A 189 -11.48 25.65 10.48
C GLN A 189 -11.33 25.57 8.95
N LEU A 190 -11.45 24.37 8.35
CA LEU A 190 -11.39 24.21 6.89
C LEU A 190 -12.49 25.04 6.20
N LEU A 191 -13.70 25.03 6.74
CA LEU A 191 -14.81 25.82 6.21
C LEU A 191 -14.54 27.34 6.36
N GLU A 192 -13.99 27.76 7.48
CA GLU A 192 -13.63 29.15 7.72
C GLU A 192 -12.54 29.64 6.76
N GLU A 193 -11.46 28.87 6.59
CA GLU A 193 -10.38 29.16 5.65
C GLU A 193 -10.89 29.20 4.20
N GLN A 194 -11.81 28.31 3.83
CA GLN A 194 -12.48 28.36 2.53
C GLN A 194 -13.25 29.66 2.33
N LYS A 195 -14.02 30.11 3.33
CA LYS A 195 -14.86 31.32 3.24
C LYS A 195 -14.05 32.59 3.29
N GLN A 196 -13.05 32.68 4.16
CA GLN A 196 -12.31 33.91 4.42
C GLN A 196 -11.11 34.12 3.50
N GLN A 197 -10.42 33.02 3.13
CA GLN A 197 -9.16 33.02 2.39
C GLN A 197 -9.31 32.50 0.97
N GLY A 198 -10.49 31.97 0.60
CA GLY A 198 -10.72 31.38 -0.70
C GLY A 198 -9.96 30.07 -0.94
N VAL A 199 -9.60 29.33 0.13
CA VAL A 199 -8.90 28.06 0.01
C VAL A 199 -9.78 27.06 -0.72
N SER A 200 -9.26 26.47 -1.81
CA SER A 200 -9.87 25.33 -2.48
C SER A 200 -9.33 24.03 -1.86
N TRP A 201 -10.17 23.34 -1.10
CA TRP A 201 -9.83 22.07 -0.48
C TRP A 201 -9.94 20.94 -1.47
N THR A 202 -8.98 20.01 -1.40
CA THR A 202 -8.99 18.71 -2.10
C THR A 202 -8.77 17.59 -1.09
N PRO A 203 -9.08 16.33 -1.40
CA PRO A 203 -8.76 15.22 -0.51
C PRO A 203 -7.31 15.24 -0.03
N SER A 204 -6.34 15.45 -0.93
CA SER A 204 -4.92 15.48 -0.56
C SER A 204 -4.56 16.63 0.38
N LYS A 205 -5.16 17.82 0.20
CA LYS A 205 -4.96 18.97 1.10
C LYS A 205 -5.60 18.72 2.47
N VAL A 206 -6.78 18.11 2.50
CA VAL A 206 -7.45 17.73 3.75
C VAL A 206 -6.60 16.73 4.51
N ILE A 207 -6.13 15.67 3.86
CA ILE A 207 -5.27 14.66 4.49
C ILE A 207 -3.97 15.28 5.01
N HIS A 208 -3.35 16.16 4.23
CA HIS A 208 -2.16 16.90 4.65
C HIS A 208 -2.43 17.75 5.91
N ARG A 209 -3.60 18.41 5.97
CA ARG A 209 -4.02 19.17 7.18
C ARG A 209 -4.24 18.23 8.36
N LEU A 210 -4.92 17.10 8.17
CA LEU A 210 -5.15 16.11 9.24
C LEU A 210 -3.82 15.53 9.76
N GLY A 211 -2.85 15.26 8.86
CA GLY A 211 -1.51 14.83 9.21
C GLY A 211 -0.73 15.87 10.04
N LYS A 212 -0.99 17.17 9.81
CA LYS A 212 -0.45 18.24 10.64
C LYS A 212 -1.09 18.26 12.03
N GLU A 213 -2.42 18.18 12.07
CA GLU A 213 -3.19 18.35 13.32
C GLU A 213 -3.09 17.16 14.28
N ILE A 214 -2.80 15.96 13.77
CA ILE A 214 -2.65 14.79 14.64
C ILE A 214 -1.38 14.85 15.49
N ASP A 215 -0.32 15.46 14.99
CA ASP A 215 0.96 15.71 15.65
C ASP A 215 1.49 14.50 16.47
N ASP A 216 1.39 13.31 15.88
CA ASP A 216 1.78 12.03 16.49
C ASP A 216 2.72 11.26 15.56
N GLU A 217 3.94 10.98 16.03
CA GLU A 217 4.99 10.27 15.27
C GLU A 217 4.65 8.81 14.96
N SER A 218 3.61 8.24 15.58
CA SER A 218 3.11 6.91 15.22
C SER A 218 2.28 6.92 13.93
N SER A 219 1.84 8.11 13.45
CA SER A 219 0.98 8.27 12.29
C SER A 219 1.74 8.23 10.97
N VAL A 220 1.20 7.49 10.00
CA VAL A 220 1.63 7.52 8.59
C VAL A 220 1.34 8.89 7.98
N ASN A 221 0.14 9.45 8.25
CA ASN A 221 -0.27 10.75 7.72
C ASN A 221 0.57 11.91 8.27
N TYR A 222 1.00 11.83 9.53
CA TYR A 222 1.94 12.80 10.12
C TYR A 222 3.26 12.84 9.36
N TRP A 223 3.86 11.69 9.08
CA TRP A 223 5.11 11.65 8.33
C TRP A 223 4.95 12.04 6.87
N CYS A 224 3.81 11.72 6.26
CA CYS A 224 3.48 12.25 4.94
C CYS A 224 3.43 13.79 4.95
N TYR A 225 2.82 14.39 5.98
CA TYR A 225 2.84 15.85 6.18
C TYR A 225 4.26 16.37 6.38
N LYS A 226 5.02 15.84 7.33
CA LYS A 226 6.38 16.30 7.66
C LYS A 226 7.34 16.22 6.47
N ASN A 227 7.20 15.19 5.68
CA ASN A 227 8.06 14.92 4.53
C ASN A 227 7.50 15.44 3.21
N ASN A 228 6.38 16.15 3.25
CA ASN A 228 5.67 16.67 2.06
C ASN A 228 5.41 15.58 1.00
N ILE A 229 5.02 14.38 1.43
CA ILE A 229 4.61 13.28 0.57
C ILE A 229 3.10 13.41 0.32
N PRO A 230 2.64 13.63 -0.91
CA PRO A 230 1.21 13.74 -1.19
C PRO A 230 0.50 12.41 -0.95
N VAL A 231 -0.66 12.48 -0.30
CA VAL A 231 -1.55 11.33 -0.07
C VAL A 231 -2.84 11.55 -0.82
N PHE A 232 -3.15 10.67 -1.76
CA PHE A 232 -4.38 10.73 -2.55
C PHE A 232 -5.38 9.68 -2.08
N SER A 233 -6.60 10.11 -1.83
CA SER A 233 -7.74 9.25 -1.52
C SER A 233 -8.95 9.72 -2.33
N PRO A 234 -9.13 9.21 -3.56
CA PRO A 234 -10.17 9.71 -4.47
C PRO A 234 -11.59 9.44 -3.96
N ALA A 235 -11.75 8.50 -3.03
CA ALA A 235 -13.02 8.19 -2.36
C ALA A 235 -12.97 8.52 -0.86
N LEU A 236 -12.48 9.72 -0.51
CA LEU A 236 -12.28 10.14 0.89
C LEU A 236 -13.55 10.05 1.75
N THR A 237 -14.71 10.11 1.14
CA THR A 237 -16.01 10.03 1.84
C THR A 237 -16.52 8.60 2.06
N ASP A 238 -15.78 7.58 1.59
CA ASP A 238 -16.16 6.16 1.75
C ASP A 238 -15.58 5.58 3.06
N GLY A 239 -15.99 6.15 4.18
CA GLY A 239 -15.56 5.76 5.52
C GLY A 239 -16.00 6.77 6.59
N SER A 240 -15.43 6.68 7.80
CA SER A 240 -15.79 7.51 8.96
C SER A 240 -15.50 9.00 8.74
N ILE A 241 -14.52 9.37 7.91
CA ILE A 241 -14.33 10.78 7.50
C ILE A 241 -15.58 11.27 6.78
N GLY A 242 -16.16 10.44 5.90
CA GLY A 242 -17.41 10.77 5.21
C GLY A 242 -18.58 10.98 6.18
N ASP A 243 -18.70 10.14 7.21
CA ASP A 243 -19.71 10.31 8.27
C ASP A 243 -19.50 11.65 9.00
N MET A 244 -18.26 12.00 9.33
CA MET A 244 -17.94 13.27 10.01
C MET A 244 -18.25 14.49 9.11
N LEU A 245 -17.91 14.42 7.84
CA LEU A 245 -18.27 15.44 6.85
C LEU A 245 -19.79 15.57 6.72
N ASN A 246 -20.51 14.46 6.69
CA ASN A 246 -21.98 14.47 6.69
C ASN A 246 -22.54 15.14 7.95
N PHE A 247 -22.09 14.77 9.15
CA PHE A 247 -22.56 15.38 10.41
C PHE A 247 -22.20 16.87 10.48
N HIS A 248 -21.00 17.23 10.03
CA HIS A 248 -20.58 18.62 9.93
C HIS A 248 -21.50 19.45 9.01
N SER A 249 -21.89 18.89 7.87
CA SER A 249 -22.73 19.58 6.88
C SER A 249 -24.11 19.98 7.41
N TYR A 250 -24.67 19.26 8.37
CA TYR A 250 -25.91 19.63 9.05
C TYR A 250 -25.75 20.80 10.01
N ARG A 251 -24.58 20.98 10.60
CA ARG A 251 -24.30 22.06 11.54
C ARG A 251 -23.76 23.30 10.83
N ASN A 252 -22.79 23.12 9.97
CA ASN A 252 -22.05 24.17 9.27
C ASN A 252 -21.95 23.85 7.76
N PRO A 253 -23.00 24.10 6.97
CA PRO A 253 -23.02 23.78 5.56
C PRO A 253 -22.07 24.63 4.72
N GLY A 254 -21.63 24.09 3.60
CA GLY A 254 -20.92 24.83 2.56
C GLY A 254 -19.44 24.48 2.38
N LEU A 255 -18.88 23.52 3.14
CA LEU A 255 -17.55 23.00 2.86
C LEU A 255 -17.57 22.23 1.52
N VAL A 256 -16.66 22.57 0.62
CA VAL A 256 -16.48 21.96 -0.69
C VAL A 256 -15.10 21.32 -0.77
N ILE A 257 -15.03 20.07 -1.21
CA ILE A 257 -13.78 19.35 -1.45
C ILE A 257 -13.74 18.97 -2.93
N ASP A 258 -12.79 19.56 -3.66
CA ASP A 258 -12.63 19.40 -5.11
C ASP A 258 -11.80 18.16 -5.43
N LEU A 259 -12.39 17.25 -6.19
CA LEU A 259 -11.72 16.02 -6.64
C LEU A 259 -10.88 16.25 -7.91
N VAL A 260 -11.23 17.22 -8.74
CA VAL A 260 -10.63 17.40 -10.07
C VAL A 260 -9.19 17.91 -9.97
N ASP A 261 -8.94 18.82 -9.02
CA ASP A 261 -7.58 19.33 -8.78
C ASP A 261 -6.64 18.22 -8.28
N ASP A 262 -7.14 17.30 -7.48
CA ASP A 262 -6.37 16.11 -7.04
C ASP A 262 -6.07 15.14 -8.20
N ILE A 263 -6.99 14.96 -9.16
CA ILE A 263 -6.72 14.16 -10.37
C ILE A 263 -5.57 14.77 -11.16
N LYS A 264 -5.61 16.09 -11.38
CA LYS A 264 -4.53 16.82 -12.05
C LYS A 264 -3.19 16.62 -11.33
N LYS A 265 -3.20 16.80 -10.00
CA LYS A 265 -2.02 16.67 -9.15
C LYS A 265 -1.46 15.24 -9.17
N MET A 266 -2.32 14.23 -9.08
CA MET A 266 -1.94 12.81 -9.15
C MET A 266 -1.30 12.46 -10.50
N ASN A 267 -1.92 12.86 -11.60
CA ASN A 267 -1.38 12.61 -12.94
C ASN A 267 -0.03 13.30 -13.14
N SER A 268 0.15 14.50 -12.59
CA SER A 268 1.41 15.24 -12.64
C SER A 268 2.55 14.50 -11.93
N GLN A 269 2.28 13.74 -10.85
CA GLN A 269 3.30 12.91 -10.19
C GLN A 269 3.95 11.90 -11.14
N SER A 270 3.19 11.41 -12.10
CA SER A 270 3.67 10.44 -13.10
C SER A 270 4.19 11.14 -14.35
N THR A 271 3.42 12.05 -14.94
CA THR A 271 3.71 12.70 -16.22
C THR A 271 5.09 13.36 -16.25
N PHE A 272 5.44 14.05 -15.17
CA PHE A 272 6.71 14.79 -15.09
C PHE A 272 7.82 14.03 -14.36
N ALA A 273 7.60 12.79 -13.95
CA ALA A 273 8.65 11.97 -13.37
C ALA A 273 9.66 11.51 -14.43
N ALA A 274 10.95 11.44 -14.10
CA ALA A 274 11.94 10.83 -15.00
C ALA A 274 11.66 9.32 -15.16
N HIS A 275 11.51 8.62 -14.07
CA HIS A 275 11.09 7.22 -13.99
C HIS A 275 10.01 7.08 -12.93
N THR A 276 9.21 6.02 -13.02
CA THR A 276 8.20 5.69 -12.01
C THR A 276 8.33 4.24 -11.56
N GLY A 277 8.10 4.02 -10.26
CA GLY A 277 7.95 2.71 -9.66
C GLY A 277 6.63 2.62 -8.91
N MET A 278 6.03 1.44 -8.83
CA MET A 278 4.74 1.22 -8.19
C MET A 278 4.82 0.04 -7.22
N ILE A 279 4.53 0.31 -5.94
CA ILE A 279 4.37 -0.72 -4.90
C ILE A 279 2.90 -0.69 -4.49
N ILE A 280 2.15 -1.73 -4.82
CA ILE A 280 0.70 -1.79 -4.61
C ILE A 280 0.37 -3.00 -3.73
N LEU A 281 -0.14 -2.72 -2.53
CA LEU A 281 -0.54 -3.71 -1.54
C LEU A 281 -2.07 -3.79 -1.49
N GLY A 282 -2.63 -4.77 -2.17
CA GLY A 282 -4.07 -4.92 -2.38
C GLY A 282 -4.50 -4.57 -3.80
N GLY A 283 -5.74 -4.13 -3.98
CA GLY A 283 -6.32 -3.87 -5.30
C GLY A 283 -7.38 -2.76 -5.27
N GLY A 284 -8.37 -2.86 -6.14
CA GLY A 284 -9.49 -1.91 -6.21
C GLY A 284 -9.06 -0.52 -6.65
N VAL A 285 -9.66 0.51 -6.02
CA VAL A 285 -9.48 1.91 -6.40
C VAL A 285 -8.02 2.36 -6.33
N VAL A 286 -7.27 1.90 -5.35
CA VAL A 286 -5.86 2.27 -5.13
C VAL A 286 -4.99 1.87 -6.32
N LYS A 287 -5.07 0.59 -6.70
CA LYS A 287 -4.35 0.06 -7.87
C LYS A 287 -4.75 0.80 -9.14
N HIS A 288 -6.07 0.94 -9.36
CA HIS A 288 -6.59 1.55 -10.57
C HIS A 288 -6.14 3.00 -10.70
N HIS A 289 -6.19 3.77 -9.61
CA HIS A 289 -5.80 5.18 -9.60
C HIS A 289 -4.30 5.38 -9.93
N ILE A 290 -3.43 4.57 -9.33
CA ILE A 290 -1.99 4.59 -9.61
C ILE A 290 -1.70 4.20 -11.07
N CYS A 291 -2.30 3.09 -11.55
CA CYS A 291 -2.09 2.63 -12.91
C CYS A 291 -2.58 3.64 -13.94
N ASN A 292 -3.76 4.26 -13.72
CA ASN A 292 -4.29 5.29 -14.62
C ASN A 292 -3.40 6.53 -14.68
N ALA A 293 -2.89 7.00 -13.54
CA ALA A 293 -1.95 8.12 -13.55
C ALA A 293 -0.68 7.79 -14.35
N ASN A 294 -0.21 6.56 -14.25
CA ASN A 294 0.98 6.13 -14.98
C ASN A 294 0.75 5.89 -16.49
N LEU A 295 -0.50 5.71 -16.93
CA LEU A 295 -0.82 5.72 -18.36
C LEU A 295 -0.52 7.07 -19.02
N MET A 296 -0.59 8.17 -18.29
CA MET A 296 -0.33 9.52 -18.81
C MET A 296 1.15 9.76 -19.15
N LYS A 297 2.04 8.86 -18.72
CA LYS A 297 3.48 8.92 -19.01
C LYS A 297 3.86 8.18 -20.31
N TRP A 298 3.00 7.32 -20.83
CA TRP A 298 3.29 6.54 -22.04
C TRP A 298 3.13 7.43 -23.29
N SER A 299 4.22 8.05 -23.69
CA SER A 299 4.39 8.71 -24.98
C SER A 299 5.77 8.40 -25.55
#